data_dee5ce7e3e621db09cc66d2757d6683b
#
_entry.id   dee5ce7e3e621db09cc66d2757d6683b
#
_cell.length_a   1.000
_cell.length_b   1.000
_cell.length_c   1.000
_cell.angle_alpha   90.00
_cell.angle_beta   90.00
_cell.angle_gamma   90.00
#
_symmetry.space_group_name_H-M   'P 1'
#
loop_
_entity.id
_entity.type
_entity.pdbx_description
1 polymer ?
#
loop_
_entity_poly.entity_id
_entity_poly.type
_entity_poly.pdbx_seq_one_letter_code
_entity_poly.pdbx_strand_id
1 'polypeptide(L)'
;MAETDCMGITPAQEKKCKIAVENTCERCHDYFPASLLELHLISRRIYREMRRDPSARILVVCQICHKDIHTIPVPVKKQRAIAGKRGFYVRRDLRRVLGYKPAPYIAPDSVDLAQVYEEYFDRCAPGSYRLGG
;
A
#
# COMPACT_ATOMS: atom_id res chain seq x y z
N MET A 1 -6.22 -5.74 -22.86
CA MET A 1 -6.71 -5.92 -22.35
C MET A 1 -6.70 -6.88 -21.38
N ALA A 2 -6.37 -7.98 -21.59
CA ALA A 2 -6.42 -8.94 -20.56
C ALA A 2 -5.59 -8.56 -19.38
N GLU A 3 -4.52 -7.93 -19.63
CA GLU A 3 -3.63 -7.62 -18.57
C GLU A 3 -4.25 -6.67 -17.62
N THR A 4 -5.05 -5.78 -18.08
CA THR A 4 -5.64 -4.82 -17.18
C THR A 4 -6.69 -5.50 -16.35
N ASP A 5 -6.98 -6.77 -16.65
CA ASP A 5 -8.01 -7.42 -15.90
C ASP A 5 -7.50 -8.20 -14.74
N CYS A 6 -6.23 -8.17 -14.45
CA CYS A 6 -5.69 -8.92 -13.36
C CYS A 6 -6.45 -8.77 -12.07
N MET A 7 -7.03 -7.63 -11.83
CA MET A 7 -7.78 -7.39 -10.60
C MET A 7 -9.01 -6.61 -10.91
N GLY A 8 -9.47 -6.68 -12.15
CA GLY A 8 -10.58 -5.84 -12.57
C GLY A 8 -10.22 -4.38 -12.66
N ILE A 9 -8.92 -4.09 -12.84
CA ILE A 9 -8.48 -2.70 -12.93
C ILE A 9 -8.84 -2.14 -14.30
N THR A 10 -9.54 -1.02 -14.31
CA THR A 10 -9.94 -0.40 -15.55
C THR A 10 -8.77 0.41 -16.12
N PRO A 11 -8.80 0.73 -17.43
CA PRO A 11 -7.76 1.59 -18.00
C PRO A 11 -7.66 2.94 -17.30
N ALA A 12 -8.77 3.47 -16.82
CA ALA A 12 -8.75 4.74 -16.11
C ALA A 12 -8.02 4.59 -14.77
N GLN A 13 -8.26 3.48 -14.08
CA GLN A 13 -7.58 3.22 -12.82
C GLN A 13 -6.10 2.97 -13.06
N GLU A 14 -5.75 2.28 -14.13
CA GLU A 14 -4.36 2.04 -14.46
C GLU A 14 -3.63 3.36 -14.66
N LYS A 15 -4.25 4.29 -15.37
CA LYS A 15 -3.64 5.58 -15.60
C LYS A 15 -3.46 6.34 -14.29
N LYS A 16 -4.45 6.28 -13.41
CA LYS A 16 -4.36 6.96 -12.12
C LYS A 16 -3.29 6.33 -11.23
N CYS A 17 -3.08 5.04 -11.34
CA CYS A 17 -2.01 4.39 -10.58
C CYS A 17 -0.65 4.90 -11.03
N LYS A 18 -0.46 5.11 -12.33
CA LYS A 18 0.80 5.62 -12.83
C LYS A 18 1.05 7.03 -12.33
N ILE A 19 0.00 7.84 -12.24
CA ILE A 19 0.11 9.18 -11.71
C ILE A 19 0.42 9.11 -10.21
N ALA A 20 -0.19 8.17 -9.50
CA ALA A 20 0.02 8.05 -8.06
C ALA A 20 1.48 7.78 -7.71
N VAL A 21 2.18 7.02 -8.55
CA VAL A 21 3.60 6.77 -8.33
C VAL A 21 4.47 7.82 -9.03
N GLU A 22 3.84 8.92 -9.49
CA GLU A 22 4.54 10.03 -10.11
C GLU A 22 5.36 9.59 -11.32
N ASN A 23 4.79 8.67 -12.10
CA ASN A 23 5.43 8.14 -13.31
C ASN A 23 6.83 7.60 -13.04
N THR A 24 7.02 7.03 -11.87
CA THR A 24 8.32 6.48 -11.48
C THR A 24 8.19 4.97 -11.36
N CYS A 25 9.10 4.24 -11.97
CA CYS A 25 9.13 2.79 -11.83
C CYS A 25 9.43 2.43 -10.38
N GLU A 26 8.61 1.59 -9.79
CA GLU A 26 8.79 1.25 -8.37
C GLU A 26 9.98 0.33 -8.13
N ARG A 27 10.52 -0.27 -9.18
CA ARG A 27 11.67 -1.16 -9.02
C ARG A 27 13.00 -0.47 -9.28
N CYS A 28 13.13 0.22 -10.40
CA CYS A 28 14.39 0.89 -10.70
C CYS A 28 14.40 2.37 -10.33
N HIS A 29 13.24 2.90 -9.99
CA HIS A 29 13.08 4.27 -9.53
C HIS A 29 13.39 5.35 -10.58
N ASP A 30 13.44 4.97 -11.85
CA ASP A 30 13.60 5.95 -12.90
C ASP A 30 12.25 6.47 -13.34
N TYR A 31 12.25 7.68 -13.89
CA TYR A 31 11.06 8.30 -14.39
C TYR A 31 10.77 7.84 -15.81
N PHE A 32 9.51 7.55 -16.10
CA PHE A 32 9.09 7.13 -17.43
C PHE A 32 7.76 7.77 -17.78
N PRO A 33 7.52 8.04 -19.07
CA PRO A 33 6.19 8.43 -19.50
C PRO A 33 5.21 7.31 -19.19
N ALA A 34 3.96 7.67 -18.96
CA ALA A 34 2.96 6.68 -18.59
C ALA A 34 2.86 5.54 -19.60
N SER A 35 3.09 5.81 -20.88
CA SER A 35 2.99 4.78 -21.90
C SER A 35 4.05 3.69 -21.74
N LEU A 36 5.12 3.96 -21.00
CA LEU A 36 6.18 3.00 -20.80
C LEU A 36 6.12 2.35 -19.43
N LEU A 37 5.10 2.66 -18.66
CA LEU A 37 4.89 2.03 -17.36
C LEU A 37 3.78 0.99 -17.48
N GLU A 38 3.89 -0.06 -16.71
CA GLU A 38 2.91 -1.14 -16.72
C GLU A 38 2.60 -1.58 -15.29
N LEU A 39 1.40 -2.07 -15.09
CA LEU A 39 1.03 -2.62 -13.81
C LEU A 39 1.34 -4.11 -13.83
N HIS A 40 2.03 -4.57 -12.80
CA HIS A 40 2.43 -5.95 -12.66
C HIS A 40 1.75 -6.56 -11.46
N LEU A 41 1.07 -7.69 -11.65
CA LEU A 41 0.45 -8.41 -10.54
C LEU A 41 1.54 -9.21 -9.83
N ILE A 42 1.73 -8.93 -8.55
CA ILE A 42 2.79 -9.58 -7.79
C ILE A 42 2.55 -11.08 -7.65
N SER A 43 1.33 -11.46 -7.38
CA SER A 43 1.01 -12.87 -7.17
C SER A 43 -0.48 -13.07 -7.31
N ARG A 44 -0.87 -14.25 -7.82
CA ARG A 44 -2.28 -14.58 -7.86
C ARG A 44 -2.76 -15.00 -6.48
N ARG A 45 -1.83 -15.45 -5.64
CA ARG A 45 -2.17 -15.77 -4.28
C ARG A 45 -2.40 -14.46 -3.53
N ILE A 46 -3.45 -14.43 -2.71
CA ILE A 46 -3.77 -13.24 -1.95
C ILE A 46 -3.16 -13.38 -0.57
N TYR A 47 -2.12 -12.60 -0.31
CA TYR A 47 -1.47 -12.60 0.99
C TYR A 47 -2.27 -11.74 1.96
N ARG A 48 -1.97 -11.89 3.22
CA ARG A 48 -2.75 -11.22 4.26
C ARG A 48 -2.89 -9.73 4.04
N GLU A 49 -1.79 -9.06 3.73
CA GLU A 49 -1.82 -7.61 3.54
C GLU A 49 -2.62 -7.19 2.31
N MET A 50 -2.89 -8.12 1.42
CA MET A 50 -3.59 -7.80 0.18
C MET A 50 -5.10 -7.88 0.32
N ARG A 51 -5.58 -8.45 1.41
CA ARG A 51 -7.02 -8.69 1.54
C ARG A 51 -7.83 -7.40 1.61
N ARG A 52 -7.29 -6.40 2.24
CA ARG A 52 -7.99 -5.12 2.36
C ARG A 52 -7.32 -4.02 1.58
N ASP A 53 -6.18 -4.30 0.97
CA ASP A 53 -5.38 -3.31 0.28
C ASP A 53 -5.00 -3.84 -1.11
N PRO A 54 -5.89 -3.64 -2.08
CA PRO A 54 -5.58 -4.11 -3.44
C PRO A 54 -4.30 -3.52 -4.00
N SER A 55 -3.89 -2.33 -3.54
CA SER A 55 -2.65 -1.76 -4.06
C SER A 55 -1.44 -2.60 -3.69
N ALA A 56 -1.54 -3.42 -2.64
CA ALA A 56 -0.44 -4.29 -2.25
C ALA A 56 -0.25 -5.45 -3.23
N ARG A 57 -1.18 -5.64 -4.16
CA ARG A 57 -1.09 -6.73 -5.12
C ARG A 57 -0.36 -6.35 -6.40
N ILE A 58 -0.09 -5.08 -6.62
CA ILE A 58 0.49 -4.64 -7.88
C ILE A 58 1.74 -3.81 -7.66
N LEU A 59 2.57 -3.78 -8.70
CA LEU A 59 3.70 -2.87 -8.77
C LEU A 59 3.54 -2.10 -10.07
N VAL A 60 3.90 -0.82 -10.06
CA VAL A 60 3.94 -0.02 -11.30
C VAL A 60 5.40 0.01 -11.71
N VAL A 61 5.71 -0.63 -12.82
CA VAL A 61 7.09 -0.80 -13.26
C VAL A 61 7.25 -0.43 -14.73
N CYS A 62 8.46 -0.13 -15.13
CA CYS A 62 8.72 0.15 -16.53
C CYS A 62 8.77 -1.18 -17.29
N GLN A 63 8.71 -1.09 -18.60
CA GLN A 63 8.69 -2.28 -19.44
C GLN A 63 9.92 -3.17 -19.21
N ILE A 64 11.06 -2.56 -18.99
CA ILE A 64 12.29 -3.31 -18.79
C ILE A 64 12.24 -4.07 -17.46
N CYS A 65 11.84 -3.40 -16.39
CA CYS A 65 11.73 -4.05 -15.10
C CYS A 65 10.65 -5.12 -15.10
N HIS A 66 9.55 -4.87 -15.82
CA HIS A 66 8.47 -5.85 -15.89
C HIS A 66 8.95 -7.11 -16.61
N LYS A 67 9.72 -6.93 -17.68
CA LYS A 67 10.28 -8.04 -18.39
C LYS A 67 11.28 -8.79 -17.51
N ASP A 68 12.11 -8.05 -16.76
CA ASP A 68 13.06 -8.67 -15.89
C ASP A 68 12.41 -9.50 -14.79
N ILE A 69 11.33 -9.01 -14.23
CA ILE A 69 10.63 -9.73 -13.18
C ILE A 69 10.15 -11.09 -13.69
N HIS A 70 9.72 -11.14 -14.96
CA HIS A 70 9.23 -12.38 -15.54
C HIS A 70 10.35 -13.28 -16.07
N THR A 71 11.46 -12.68 -16.51
CA THR A 71 12.54 -13.42 -17.13
C THR A 71 13.55 -13.90 -16.10
N ILE A 72 13.90 -13.03 -15.16
CA ILE A 72 14.84 -13.36 -14.11
C ILE A 72 13.97 -13.44 -12.86
N PRO A 73 13.60 -14.63 -12.42
CA PRO A 73 12.59 -14.75 -11.38
C PRO A 73 12.92 -13.93 -10.16
N VAL A 74 12.08 -12.94 -9.89
CA VAL A 74 12.21 -12.15 -8.68
C VAL A 74 11.24 -12.77 -7.68
N PRO A 75 11.72 -13.20 -6.51
CA PRO A 75 10.84 -13.85 -5.54
C PRO A 75 9.66 -12.96 -5.16
N VAL A 76 8.50 -13.56 -4.98
CA VAL A 76 7.30 -12.83 -4.58
C VAL A 76 7.57 -12.04 -3.29
N LYS A 77 8.34 -12.62 -2.39
CA LYS A 77 8.67 -11.94 -1.14
C LYS A 77 9.34 -10.59 -1.39
N LYS A 78 10.26 -10.54 -2.35
CA LYS A 78 10.94 -9.30 -2.66
C LYS A 78 9.99 -8.30 -3.32
N GLN A 79 9.09 -8.79 -4.17
CA GLN A 79 8.12 -7.92 -4.81
C GLN A 79 7.17 -7.32 -3.77
N ARG A 80 6.74 -8.14 -2.80
CA ARG A 80 5.90 -7.64 -1.73
C ARG A 80 6.64 -6.59 -0.90
N ALA A 81 7.94 -6.78 -0.72
CA ALA A 81 8.73 -5.81 0.03
C ALA A 81 8.82 -4.48 -0.71
N ILE A 82 8.91 -4.50 -2.03
CA ILE A 82 8.93 -3.27 -2.80
C ILE A 82 7.61 -2.51 -2.58
N ALA A 83 6.49 -3.20 -2.68
CA ALA A 83 5.19 -2.56 -2.45
C ALA A 83 5.10 -2.03 -1.01
N GLY A 84 5.67 -2.74 -0.08
CA GLY A 84 5.62 -2.34 1.33
C GLY A 84 6.46 -1.13 1.66
N LYS A 85 7.40 -0.76 0.79
CA LYS A 85 8.26 0.37 1.04
C LYS A 85 7.76 1.68 0.45
N ARG A 86 6.55 1.68 -0.10
CA ARG A 86 5.99 2.90 -0.69
C ARG A 86 5.88 4.00 0.35
N GLY A 87 6.11 5.23 -0.10
CA GLY A 87 5.95 6.37 0.78
C GLY A 87 4.48 6.61 1.12
N PHE A 88 4.25 7.45 2.09
CA PHE A 88 2.91 7.71 2.58
C PHE A 88 1.96 8.18 1.48
N TYR A 89 2.38 9.16 0.69
CA TYR A 89 1.48 9.74 -0.32
C TYR A 89 1.22 8.79 -1.47
N VAL A 90 2.22 8.03 -1.89
CA VAL A 90 2.04 7.07 -2.97
C VAL A 90 1.05 5.99 -2.51
N ARG A 91 1.24 5.49 -1.30
CA ARG A 91 0.37 4.46 -0.76
C ARG A 91 -1.06 4.98 -0.63
N ARG A 92 -1.21 6.21 -0.12
CA ARG A 92 -2.52 6.80 0.04
C ARG A 92 -3.24 6.92 -1.30
N ASP A 93 -2.53 7.41 -2.31
CA ASP A 93 -3.15 7.65 -3.61
C ASP A 93 -3.48 6.35 -4.33
N LEU A 94 -2.60 5.35 -4.23
CA LEU A 94 -2.90 4.05 -4.83
C LEU A 94 -4.11 3.41 -4.15
N ARG A 95 -4.23 3.55 -2.84
CA ARG A 95 -5.39 3.03 -2.13
C ARG A 95 -6.66 3.72 -2.55
N ARG A 96 -6.61 5.02 -2.82
CA ARG A 96 -7.77 5.74 -3.29
C ARG A 96 -8.21 5.24 -4.65
N VAL A 97 -7.27 4.96 -5.52
CA VAL A 97 -7.58 4.51 -6.87
C VAL A 97 -8.16 3.10 -6.87
N LEU A 98 -7.54 2.21 -6.11
CA LEU A 98 -7.87 0.79 -6.17
C LEU A 98 -8.83 0.32 -5.09
N GLY A 99 -9.13 1.20 -4.15
CA GLY A 99 -10.01 0.83 -3.05
C GLY A 99 -9.21 0.25 -1.90
N TYR A 100 -9.48 0.71 -0.69
CA TYR A 100 -8.80 0.21 0.49
C TYR A 100 -9.86 0.05 1.56
N LYS A 101 -9.90 -1.14 2.13
CA LYS A 101 -10.89 -1.43 3.15
C LYS A 101 -10.17 -1.66 4.46
N PRO A 102 -10.01 -0.61 5.26
CA PRO A 102 -9.32 -0.79 6.54
C PRO A 102 -10.09 -1.79 7.40
N ALA A 103 -9.37 -2.45 8.26
CA ALA A 103 -10.01 -3.40 9.15
C ALA A 103 -11.03 -2.64 10.00
N PRO A 104 -12.20 -3.21 10.21
CA PRO A 104 -13.21 -2.54 11.02
C PRO A 104 -12.66 -2.37 12.43
N TYR A 105 -12.93 -1.22 13.03
CA TYR A 105 -12.54 -1.00 14.39
C TYR A 105 -13.47 -1.81 15.25
N ILE A 106 -12.93 -2.64 16.09
CA ILE A 106 -13.72 -3.42 17.00
C ILE A 106 -13.24 -3.07 18.38
N ALA A 107 -14.06 -2.35 19.13
CA ALA A 107 -13.73 -2.04 20.50
C ALA A 107 -13.88 -3.32 21.29
N PRO A 108 -12.80 -3.80 21.90
CA PRO A 108 -12.90 -5.03 22.69
C PRO A 108 -13.85 -4.78 23.84
N ASP A 109 -14.74 -5.69 24.04
CA ASP A 109 -15.70 -5.56 25.14
C ASP A 109 -15.00 -5.46 26.48
N SER A 110 -13.83 -6.02 26.56
CA SER A 110 -13.09 -6.01 27.80
C SER A 110 -12.36 -4.71 28.04
N VAL A 111 -12.39 -3.78 27.11
CA VAL A 111 -11.67 -2.54 27.30
C VAL A 111 -12.56 -1.50 27.93
N ASP A 112 -12.10 -0.99 29.05
CA ASP A 112 -12.77 0.10 29.72
C ASP A 112 -12.08 1.37 29.23
N LEU A 113 -12.77 2.16 28.43
CA LEU A 113 -12.18 3.35 27.84
C LEU A 113 -11.73 4.35 28.90
N ALA A 114 -12.42 4.41 30.01
CA ALA A 114 -12.03 5.33 31.07
C ALA A 114 -10.69 4.90 31.64
N GLN A 115 -10.50 3.60 31.80
CA GLN A 115 -9.24 3.10 32.33
C GLN A 115 -8.11 3.34 31.34
N VAL A 116 -8.38 3.16 30.05
CA VAL A 116 -7.37 3.39 29.05
C VAL A 116 -6.97 4.86 29.08
N TYR A 117 -7.94 5.73 29.27
CA TYR A 117 -7.65 7.14 29.34
C TYR A 117 -6.79 7.45 30.55
N GLU A 118 -7.10 6.88 31.67
CA GLU A 118 -6.32 7.11 32.87
C GLU A 118 -4.89 6.65 32.70
N GLU A 119 -4.70 5.49 32.12
CA GLU A 119 -3.36 4.97 31.89
C GLU A 119 -2.58 5.87 30.93
N TYR A 120 -3.25 6.39 29.94
CA TYR A 120 -2.61 7.26 28.97
C TYR A 120 -2.16 8.53 29.67
N PHE A 121 -3.03 9.12 30.48
CA PHE A 121 -2.68 10.34 31.18
C PHE A 121 -1.57 10.10 32.18
N ASP A 122 -1.60 9.00 32.87
CA ASP A 122 -0.54 8.71 33.82
C ASP A 122 0.80 8.63 33.13
N ARG A 123 0.80 8.04 31.95
CA ARG A 123 2.03 7.89 31.22
C ARG A 123 2.49 9.17 30.58
N CYS A 124 1.58 9.87 29.97
CA CYS A 124 1.92 11.07 29.23
C CYS A 124 1.94 12.32 30.08
N ALA A 125 1.35 12.25 31.22
CA ALA A 125 1.23 13.40 32.07
C ALA A 125 1.67 13.07 33.45
N PRO A 126 2.88 12.84 33.62
CA PRO A 126 3.41 12.48 34.95
C PRO A 126 3.05 13.60 35.87
N GLY A 127 3.34 13.39 37.07
CA GLY A 127 2.99 14.33 38.07
C GLY A 127 3.16 15.77 37.69
N SER A 128 4.21 16.01 36.99
CA SER A 128 4.48 17.41 36.69
C SER A 128 3.36 17.94 35.87
N TYR A 129 2.72 17.11 35.15
CA TYR A 129 1.81 17.55 34.26
C TYR A 129 0.60 17.95 34.89
N ARG A 130 0.27 17.31 35.89
CA ARG A 130 -0.86 17.59 36.50
C ARG A 130 -0.76 18.74 37.22
N LEU A 131 0.21 19.20 37.21
CA LEU A 131 0.43 20.27 37.90
C LEU A 131 -0.33 21.18 37.37
N GLY A 132 -0.24 20.98 36.33
CA GLY A 132 -0.91 21.94 35.79
C GLY A 132 -2.02 21.66 36.62
N GLY A 133 -1.87 20.88 36.90
CA GLY A 133 -2.84 20.70 37.79
C GLY A 133 -2.12 20.54 38.78
#